data_4a633aa68970f6c002dd1926b8e58914
#
_entry.id   4a633aa68970f6c002dd1926b8e58914
#
_cell.length_a   1.000
_cell.length_b   1.000
_cell.length_c   1.000
_cell.angle_alpha   90.00
_cell.angle_beta   90.00
_cell.angle_gamma   90.00
#
_symmetry.space_group_name_H-M   'P 1'
#
loop_
_entity.id
_entity.type
_entity.pdbx_description
1 polymer ?
#
loop_
_entity_poly.entity_id
_entity_poly.type
_entity_poly.pdbx_seq_one_letter_code
_entity_poly.pdbx_strand_id
1 'polypeptide(L)'
;QELWIVNTRFSCLCTLSNNYNFIPQWQPNFVSAIAPEDRCHLNGMAMVNGMPKYVTVLGETNTPGGWRSQKAHGGCILEVPSSEVITAGLSMPHSPRMHQGVLWVLNSGRGELITVDSHSGKQEIIMALPGYTRGLAIVGKYAFVGLSKIRETAIFGNLPISDRFDELKCGVAVVDLQTRQMISCLEFKSGVDEIFDLQAIAFSSAMISGPYAVTDGVNPIWSLPASAAPKY
;
A
#
# COMPACT_ATOMS: atom_id res chain seq x y z
N GLN A 1 -0.69 0.24 23.15
CA GLN A 1 -1.02 0.70 21.79
C GLN A 1 -1.58 -0.49 21.01
N GLU A 2 -2.71 -0.32 20.36
CA GLU A 2 -3.37 -1.38 19.59
C GLU A 2 -2.65 -1.59 18.26
N LEU A 3 -2.50 -2.86 17.84
CA LEU A 3 -1.92 -3.21 16.55
C LEU A 3 -3.01 -3.21 15.48
N TRP A 4 -2.91 -2.30 14.53
CA TRP A 4 -3.79 -2.22 13.37
C TRP A 4 -3.20 -2.97 12.17
N ILE A 5 -4.05 -3.69 11.46
CA ILE A 5 -3.67 -4.54 10.33
C ILE A 5 -4.55 -4.20 9.12
N VAL A 6 -3.90 -4.06 7.97
CA VAL A 6 -4.59 -3.98 6.67
C VAL A 6 -4.90 -5.40 6.21
N ASN A 7 -6.17 -5.75 6.16
CA ASN A 7 -6.62 -7.04 5.66
C ASN A 7 -7.18 -6.90 4.23
N THR A 8 -6.28 -6.95 3.27
CA THR A 8 -6.58 -6.80 1.84
C THR A 8 -7.65 -7.78 1.37
N ARG A 9 -7.54 -9.06 1.79
CA ARG A 9 -8.45 -10.12 1.38
C ARG A 9 -9.90 -9.85 1.79
N PHE A 10 -10.09 -9.24 2.97
CA PHE A 10 -11.41 -8.89 3.51
C PHE A 10 -11.80 -7.44 3.28
N SER A 11 -10.94 -6.66 2.62
CA SER A 11 -11.15 -5.23 2.34
C SER A 11 -11.47 -4.42 3.59
N CYS A 12 -10.76 -4.66 4.69
CA CYS A 12 -10.99 -3.99 5.98
C CYS A 12 -9.69 -3.67 6.73
N LEU A 13 -9.78 -2.75 7.66
CA LEU A 13 -8.83 -2.61 8.76
C LEU A 13 -9.29 -3.49 9.92
N CYS A 14 -8.36 -4.15 10.57
CA CYS A 14 -8.69 -5.06 11.67
C CYS A 14 -7.63 -5.04 12.77
N THR A 15 -7.98 -5.63 13.90
CA THR A 15 -7.10 -5.84 15.06
C THR A 15 -6.99 -7.32 15.39
N LEU A 16 -5.98 -7.68 16.19
CA LEU A 16 -5.80 -9.04 16.67
C LEU A 16 -6.89 -9.45 17.67
N SER A 17 -7.12 -10.75 17.79
CA SER A 17 -8.04 -11.34 18.73
C SER A 17 -7.48 -12.68 19.25
N ASN A 18 -7.76 -12.99 20.51
CA ASN A 18 -7.47 -14.32 21.07
C ASN A 18 -8.54 -15.37 20.70
N ASN A 19 -9.74 -14.91 20.28
CA ASN A 19 -10.91 -15.78 20.07
C ASN A 19 -11.27 -15.94 18.57
N TYR A 20 -10.76 -15.02 17.72
CA TYR A 20 -11.06 -14.96 16.29
C TYR A 20 -9.78 -14.78 15.50
N ASN A 21 -9.80 -15.08 14.21
CA ASN A 21 -8.66 -14.80 13.33
C ASN A 21 -8.30 -13.31 13.31
N PHE A 22 -9.31 -12.44 13.38
CA PHE A 22 -9.18 -10.99 13.51
C PHE A 22 -10.53 -10.38 13.89
N ILE A 23 -10.52 -9.12 14.30
CA ILE A 23 -11.74 -8.32 14.54
C ILE A 23 -11.74 -7.17 13.53
N PRO A 24 -12.69 -7.13 12.57
CA PRO A 24 -12.86 -5.97 11.71
C PRO A 24 -13.18 -4.72 12.53
N GLN A 25 -12.50 -3.64 12.25
CA GLN A 25 -12.69 -2.36 12.92
C GLN A 25 -13.27 -1.31 11.99
N TRP A 26 -12.90 -1.36 10.71
CA TRP A 26 -13.38 -0.44 9.69
C TRP A 26 -13.30 -1.09 8.30
N GLN A 27 -14.24 -0.76 7.44
CA GLN A 27 -14.22 -1.05 6.00
C GLN A 27 -14.73 0.15 5.22
N PRO A 28 -14.35 0.32 3.94
CA PRO A 28 -14.93 1.35 3.09
C PRO A 28 -16.45 1.22 2.96
N ASN A 29 -17.17 2.34 2.98
CA ASN A 29 -18.64 2.35 2.93
C ASN A 29 -19.24 1.68 1.68
N PHE A 30 -18.49 1.63 0.57
CA PHE A 30 -18.91 0.95 -0.65
C PHE A 30 -18.72 -0.58 -0.60
N VAL A 31 -18.01 -1.11 0.38
CA VAL A 31 -17.84 -2.56 0.57
C VAL A 31 -18.97 -3.10 1.46
N SER A 32 -19.84 -3.92 0.91
CA SER A 32 -21.08 -4.35 1.56
C SER A 32 -20.96 -5.55 2.51
N ALA A 33 -19.81 -6.25 2.51
CA ALA A 33 -19.64 -7.44 3.34
C ALA A 33 -18.16 -7.68 3.70
N ILE A 34 -17.94 -8.22 4.89
CA ILE A 34 -16.65 -8.77 5.32
C ILE A 34 -16.53 -10.19 4.75
N ALA A 35 -15.94 -10.31 3.56
CA ALA A 35 -15.79 -11.58 2.84
C ALA A 35 -14.38 -11.68 2.23
N PRO A 36 -13.80 -12.90 2.08
CA PRO A 36 -12.43 -13.09 1.58
C PRO A 36 -12.35 -12.97 0.05
N GLU A 37 -12.84 -11.85 -0.50
CA GLU A 37 -13.06 -11.63 -1.94
C GLU A 37 -12.18 -10.54 -2.55
N ASP A 38 -11.34 -9.84 -1.75
CA ASP A 38 -10.45 -8.78 -2.24
C ASP A 38 -11.19 -7.77 -3.14
N ARG A 39 -12.28 -7.20 -2.64
CA ARG A 39 -13.20 -6.39 -3.45
C ARG A 39 -12.57 -5.09 -3.95
N CYS A 40 -11.83 -4.36 -3.10
CA CYS A 40 -11.24 -3.07 -3.45
C CYS A 40 -9.70 -3.04 -3.39
N HIS A 41 -9.07 -4.12 -2.98
CA HIS A 41 -7.64 -4.22 -2.72
C HIS A 41 -7.12 -3.11 -1.80
N LEU A 42 -7.72 -3.03 -0.61
CA LEU A 42 -7.22 -2.18 0.47
C LEU A 42 -5.83 -2.68 0.86
N ASN A 43 -4.78 -1.84 0.70
CA ASN A 43 -3.40 -2.34 0.73
C ASN A 43 -2.43 -1.51 1.58
N GLY A 44 -2.81 -0.33 2.01
CA GLY A 44 -1.94 0.53 2.78
C GLY A 44 -2.71 1.41 3.77
N MET A 45 -2.01 1.81 4.84
CA MET A 45 -2.58 2.60 5.93
C MET A 45 -1.56 3.63 6.40
N ALA A 46 -1.98 4.88 6.52
CA ALA A 46 -1.24 5.95 7.16
C ALA A 46 -1.82 6.24 8.53
N MET A 47 -0.95 6.25 9.55
CA MET A 47 -1.31 6.48 10.95
C MET A 47 -1.11 7.94 11.35
N VAL A 48 -2.03 8.47 12.15
CA VAL A 48 -1.90 9.78 12.82
C VAL A 48 -2.27 9.60 14.29
N ASN A 49 -1.40 10.00 15.18
CA ASN A 49 -1.59 9.87 16.64
C ASN A 49 -1.95 8.44 17.09
N GLY A 50 -1.37 7.43 16.45
CA GLY A 50 -1.60 6.02 16.79
C GLY A 50 -2.89 5.42 16.24
N MET A 51 -3.64 6.15 15.42
CA MET A 51 -4.88 5.69 14.78
C MET A 51 -4.77 5.74 13.25
N PRO A 52 -5.42 4.83 12.52
CA PRO A 52 -5.55 4.92 11.08
C PRO A 52 -6.25 6.22 10.68
N LYS A 53 -5.67 6.94 9.71
CA LYS A 53 -6.25 8.20 9.22
C LYS A 53 -6.53 8.15 7.72
N TYR A 54 -5.64 7.55 6.94
CA TYR A 54 -5.82 7.39 5.49
C TYR A 54 -5.48 5.97 5.07
N VAL A 55 -6.19 5.48 4.06
CA VAL A 55 -5.93 4.19 3.43
C VAL A 55 -5.86 4.33 1.92
N THR A 56 -5.13 3.42 1.28
CA THR A 56 -5.10 3.28 -0.18
C THR A 56 -5.88 2.06 -0.60
N VAL A 57 -6.67 2.20 -1.67
CA VAL A 57 -7.37 1.12 -2.38
C VAL A 57 -7.07 1.17 -3.88
N LEU A 58 -7.11 0.03 -4.57
CA LEU A 58 -6.84 -0.01 -6.02
C LEU A 58 -8.09 0.27 -6.86
N GLY A 59 -9.27 0.29 -6.24
CA GLY A 59 -10.51 0.67 -6.90
C GLY A 59 -11.70 0.73 -5.94
N GLU A 60 -12.63 1.65 -6.17
CA GLU A 60 -13.90 1.72 -5.47
C GLU A 60 -14.86 0.67 -6.02
N THR A 61 -14.64 -0.60 -5.66
CA THR A 61 -15.40 -1.74 -6.17
C THR A 61 -15.92 -2.62 -5.04
N ASN A 62 -17.11 -3.20 -5.24
CA ASN A 62 -17.80 -4.05 -4.30
C ASN A 62 -18.00 -5.49 -4.81
N THR A 63 -17.38 -5.85 -5.92
CA THR A 63 -17.42 -7.21 -6.50
C THR A 63 -16.08 -7.92 -6.25
N PRO A 64 -16.06 -9.26 -6.14
CA PRO A 64 -14.84 -10.03 -5.96
C PRO A 64 -13.77 -9.66 -6.99
N GLY A 65 -12.61 -9.17 -6.52
CA GLY A 65 -11.49 -8.74 -7.36
C GLY A 65 -11.81 -7.65 -8.39
N GLY A 66 -12.87 -6.88 -8.20
CA GLY A 66 -13.36 -5.87 -9.17
C GLY A 66 -12.37 -4.77 -9.52
N TRP A 67 -11.45 -4.44 -8.63
CA TRP A 67 -10.40 -3.45 -8.84
C TRP A 67 -9.49 -3.76 -10.06
N ARG A 68 -9.39 -5.03 -10.49
CA ARG A 68 -8.47 -5.47 -11.54
C ARG A 68 -8.73 -4.80 -12.88
N SER A 69 -9.97 -4.54 -13.22
CA SER A 69 -10.35 -3.85 -14.47
C SER A 69 -10.01 -2.37 -14.48
N GLN A 70 -9.81 -1.77 -13.30
CA GLN A 70 -9.58 -0.33 -13.12
C GLN A 70 -8.16 -0.01 -12.63
N LYS A 71 -7.27 -1.00 -12.49
CA LYS A 71 -5.94 -0.87 -11.85
C LYS A 71 -5.08 0.30 -12.35
N ALA A 72 -5.22 0.68 -13.63
CA ALA A 72 -4.42 1.75 -14.22
C ALA A 72 -4.80 3.16 -13.74
N HIS A 73 -6.02 3.36 -13.22
CA HIS A 73 -6.53 4.68 -12.86
C HIS A 73 -7.65 4.68 -11.80
N GLY A 74 -8.08 3.51 -11.34
CA GLY A 74 -9.18 3.40 -10.37
C GLY A 74 -8.77 3.58 -8.92
N GLY A 75 -7.48 3.69 -8.63
CA GLY A 75 -6.98 3.81 -7.26
C GLY A 75 -7.33 5.14 -6.61
N CYS A 76 -7.61 5.09 -5.31
CA CYS A 76 -7.90 6.28 -4.53
C CYS A 76 -7.36 6.20 -3.09
N ILE A 77 -7.41 7.31 -2.39
CA ILE A 77 -7.13 7.44 -0.97
C ILE A 77 -8.43 7.80 -0.25
N LEU A 78 -8.73 7.05 0.79
CA LEU A 78 -9.89 7.27 1.64
C LEU A 78 -9.46 7.76 3.01
N GLU A 79 -10.27 8.63 3.62
CA GLU A 79 -10.15 8.98 5.02
C GLU A 79 -10.83 7.92 5.91
N VAL A 80 -10.23 7.65 7.04
CA VAL A 80 -10.78 6.83 8.13
C VAL A 80 -11.17 7.78 9.27
N PRO A 81 -12.39 7.72 9.82
CA PRO A 81 -13.43 6.70 9.63
C PRO A 81 -14.49 7.04 8.55
N SER A 82 -14.49 8.25 7.99
CA SER A 82 -15.57 8.78 7.15
C SER A 82 -15.80 8.01 5.83
N SER A 83 -14.77 7.34 5.32
CA SER A 83 -14.70 6.78 3.95
C SER A 83 -14.78 7.85 2.85
N GLU A 84 -14.54 9.12 3.18
CA GLU A 84 -14.46 10.20 2.18
C GLU A 84 -13.26 9.97 1.25
N VAL A 85 -13.49 10.12 -0.04
CA VAL A 85 -12.43 10.05 -1.06
C VAL A 85 -11.64 11.35 -1.03
N ILE A 86 -10.40 11.30 -0.54
CA ILE A 86 -9.50 12.46 -0.49
C ILE A 86 -8.95 12.76 -1.90
N THR A 87 -8.56 11.73 -2.63
CA THR A 87 -8.10 11.85 -4.01
C THR A 87 -8.30 10.54 -4.77
N ALA A 88 -8.49 10.63 -6.08
CA ALA A 88 -8.73 9.50 -6.97
C ALA A 88 -7.88 9.60 -8.25
N GLY A 89 -8.03 8.63 -9.16
CA GLY A 89 -7.31 8.60 -10.43
C GLY A 89 -5.87 8.07 -10.32
N LEU A 90 -5.53 7.45 -9.20
CA LEU A 90 -4.22 6.86 -8.96
C LEU A 90 -4.10 5.49 -9.64
N SER A 91 -2.88 5.16 -10.05
CA SER A 91 -2.54 3.86 -10.60
C SER A 91 -1.92 2.98 -9.52
N MET A 92 -2.71 2.03 -9.00
CA MET A 92 -2.27 1.09 -7.97
C MET A 92 -1.53 1.76 -6.80
N PRO A 93 -2.14 2.70 -6.06
CA PRO A 93 -1.48 3.40 -4.97
C PRO A 93 -1.09 2.46 -3.83
N HIS A 94 0.10 2.67 -3.23
CA HIS A 94 0.63 1.90 -2.11
C HIS A 94 1.29 2.79 -1.06
N SER A 95 1.50 2.21 0.12
CA SER A 95 2.38 2.74 1.16
C SER A 95 2.12 4.19 1.56
N PRO A 96 0.87 4.60 1.87
CA PRO A 96 0.60 5.94 2.36
C PRO A 96 1.34 6.17 3.69
N ARG A 97 1.96 7.34 3.85
CA ARG A 97 2.69 7.73 5.07
C ARG A 97 2.41 9.19 5.41
N MET A 98 2.11 9.46 6.66
CA MET A 98 2.13 10.85 7.18
C MET A 98 3.53 11.18 7.66
N HIS A 99 4.13 12.23 7.10
CA HIS A 99 5.42 12.74 7.54
C HIS A 99 5.41 14.27 7.55
N GLN A 100 5.67 14.87 8.72
CA GLN A 100 5.67 16.33 8.92
C GLN A 100 4.38 17.01 8.42
N GLY A 101 3.22 16.39 8.68
CA GLY A 101 1.93 16.94 8.28
C GLY A 101 1.55 16.76 6.80
N VAL A 102 2.41 16.13 6.00
CA VAL A 102 2.19 15.87 4.57
C VAL A 102 1.84 14.39 4.36
N LEU A 103 0.85 14.12 3.54
CA LEU A 103 0.50 12.76 3.11
C LEU A 103 1.34 12.37 1.88
N TRP A 104 2.24 11.43 2.07
CA TRP A 104 3.10 10.84 1.04
C TRP A 104 2.52 9.51 0.57
N VAL A 105 2.56 9.26 -0.74
CA VAL A 105 2.00 8.05 -1.34
C VAL A 105 2.85 7.60 -2.52
N LEU A 106 2.90 6.30 -2.75
CA LEU A 106 3.46 5.72 -3.95
C LEU A 106 2.35 5.50 -4.98
N ASN A 107 2.37 6.22 -6.10
CA ASN A 107 1.52 5.99 -7.26
C ASN A 107 2.20 4.92 -8.13
N SER A 108 2.09 3.69 -7.67
CA SER A 108 2.98 2.56 -8.02
C SER A 108 2.94 2.20 -9.48
N GLY A 109 1.75 2.16 -10.08
CA GLY A 109 1.59 1.82 -11.50
C GLY A 109 2.11 2.90 -12.46
N ARG A 110 2.53 4.06 -11.94
CA ARG A 110 3.24 5.13 -12.66
C ARG A 110 4.70 5.25 -12.26
N GLY A 111 5.14 4.51 -11.24
CA GLY A 111 6.49 4.60 -10.69
C GLY A 111 6.75 5.93 -10.00
N GLU A 112 5.78 6.51 -9.32
CA GLU A 112 5.88 7.86 -8.78
C GLU A 112 5.85 7.87 -7.25
N LEU A 113 6.68 8.74 -6.64
CA LEU A 113 6.50 9.26 -5.29
C LEU A 113 5.73 10.57 -5.41
N ILE A 114 4.58 10.65 -4.75
CA ILE A 114 3.71 11.83 -4.76
C ILE A 114 3.40 12.31 -3.35
N THR A 115 3.00 13.57 -3.23
CA THR A 115 2.28 14.10 -2.07
C THR A 115 0.82 14.37 -2.43
N VAL A 116 -0.03 14.32 -1.42
CA VAL A 116 -1.45 14.63 -1.54
C VAL A 116 -1.83 15.63 -0.45
N ASP A 117 -2.37 16.77 -0.86
CA ASP A 117 -2.99 17.70 0.06
C ASP A 117 -4.31 17.11 0.54
N SER A 118 -4.41 16.82 1.84
CA SER A 118 -5.56 16.12 2.41
C SER A 118 -6.85 16.94 2.48
N HIS A 119 -6.79 18.25 2.24
CA HIS A 119 -7.98 19.13 2.24
C HIS A 119 -8.53 19.32 0.82
N SER A 120 -7.65 19.51 -0.15
CA SER A 120 -8.04 19.78 -1.54
C SER A 120 -8.00 18.55 -2.44
N GLY A 121 -7.37 17.46 -2.01
CA GLY A 121 -7.12 16.25 -2.82
C GLY A 121 -6.06 16.46 -3.90
N LYS A 122 -5.41 17.63 -3.95
CA LYS A 122 -4.43 17.94 -4.98
C LYS A 122 -3.20 17.04 -4.85
N GLN A 123 -2.84 16.40 -5.96
CA GLN A 123 -1.64 15.57 -6.08
C GLN A 123 -0.47 16.41 -6.59
N GLU A 124 0.73 16.18 -6.05
CA GLU A 124 1.99 16.72 -6.57
C GLU A 124 2.99 15.58 -6.78
N ILE A 125 3.51 15.45 -8.00
CA ILE A 125 4.57 14.48 -8.31
C ILE A 125 5.89 15.03 -7.79
N ILE A 126 6.51 14.30 -6.86
CA ILE A 126 7.82 14.65 -6.29
C ILE A 126 8.93 14.04 -7.13
N MET A 127 8.77 12.77 -7.53
CA MET A 127 9.77 12.03 -8.30
C MET A 127 9.14 10.90 -9.11
N ALA A 128 9.61 10.73 -10.34
CA ALA A 128 9.40 9.51 -11.13
C ALA A 128 10.62 8.59 -10.97
N LEU A 129 10.38 7.32 -10.70
CA LEU A 129 11.38 6.31 -10.35
C LEU A 129 11.29 5.13 -11.33
N PRO A 130 12.44 4.52 -11.71
CA PRO A 130 12.49 3.47 -12.72
C PRO A 130 12.12 2.09 -12.15
N GLY A 131 10.95 1.97 -11.56
CA GLY A 131 10.42 0.72 -11.00
C GLY A 131 9.02 0.89 -10.46
N TYR A 132 8.27 -0.18 -10.41
CA TYR A 132 7.00 -0.22 -9.71
C TYR A 132 7.27 0.04 -8.22
N THR A 133 6.76 1.17 -7.72
CA THR A 133 7.11 1.64 -6.38
C THR A 133 6.27 0.93 -5.32
N ARG A 134 6.93 0.30 -4.32
CA ARG A 134 6.27 -0.37 -3.21
C ARG A 134 7.17 -0.39 -1.98
N GLY A 135 6.60 -0.05 -0.82
CA GLY A 135 7.39 0.17 0.40
C GLY A 135 7.98 1.58 0.44
N LEU A 136 7.57 2.35 1.46
CA LEU A 136 8.01 3.71 1.69
C LEU A 136 8.40 3.89 3.16
N ALA A 137 9.65 4.24 3.40
CA ALA A 137 10.13 4.69 4.71
C ALA A 137 10.73 6.09 4.58
N ILE A 138 10.37 6.99 5.50
CA ILE A 138 10.87 8.37 5.51
C ILE A 138 11.64 8.62 6.80
N VAL A 139 12.88 9.08 6.67
CA VAL A 139 13.75 9.44 7.80
C VAL A 139 14.33 10.83 7.57
N GLY A 140 13.93 11.77 8.39
CA GLY A 140 14.31 13.18 8.23
C GLY A 140 13.89 13.71 6.86
N LYS A 141 14.85 14.08 6.03
CA LYS A 141 14.62 14.58 4.66
C LYS A 141 14.78 13.51 3.57
N TYR A 142 14.97 12.26 3.93
CA TYR A 142 15.20 11.19 2.97
C TYR A 142 14.02 10.23 2.92
N ALA A 143 13.53 9.95 1.70
CA ALA A 143 12.61 8.87 1.43
C ALA A 143 13.35 7.67 0.84
N PHE A 144 13.12 6.50 1.41
CA PHE A 144 13.55 5.21 0.90
C PHE A 144 12.36 4.58 0.21
N VAL A 145 12.47 4.33 -1.09
CA VAL A 145 11.38 3.82 -1.93
C VAL A 145 11.79 2.49 -2.54
N GLY A 146 11.02 1.45 -2.26
CA GLY A 146 11.21 0.15 -2.90
C GLY A 146 10.77 0.19 -4.35
N LEU A 147 11.59 -0.38 -5.22
CA LEU A 147 11.38 -0.53 -6.64
C LEU A 147 11.24 -2.02 -6.97
N SER A 148 10.27 -2.37 -7.78
CA SER A 148 10.05 -3.75 -8.25
C SER A 148 9.97 -3.79 -9.77
N LYS A 149 10.39 -4.92 -10.34
CA LYS A 149 10.09 -5.27 -11.73
C LYS A 149 8.64 -5.75 -11.78
N ILE A 150 7.90 -5.29 -12.79
CA ILE A 150 6.55 -5.81 -13.03
C ILE A 150 6.71 -7.16 -13.73
N ARG A 151 6.11 -8.20 -13.17
CA ARG A 151 5.89 -9.43 -13.92
C ARG A 151 4.82 -9.15 -14.98
N GLU A 152 5.11 -9.49 -16.24
CA GLU A 152 4.13 -9.44 -17.34
C GLU A 152 3.05 -10.53 -17.15
N THR A 153 2.36 -10.51 -16.02
CA THR A 153 1.19 -11.34 -15.78
C THR A 153 -0.05 -10.53 -16.11
N ALA A 154 -1.17 -11.18 -16.42
CA ALA A 154 -2.46 -10.54 -16.69
C ALA A 154 -2.91 -9.59 -15.53
N ILE A 155 -2.37 -9.78 -14.32
CA ILE A 155 -2.68 -8.96 -13.14
C ILE A 155 -1.92 -7.63 -13.16
N PHE A 156 -0.66 -7.59 -13.61
CA PHE A 156 0.22 -6.41 -13.50
C PHE A 156 0.65 -5.81 -14.85
N GLY A 157 0.26 -6.40 -15.97
CA GLY A 157 0.47 -5.83 -17.31
C GLY A 157 -0.40 -4.59 -17.58
N ASN A 158 -0.05 -3.80 -18.61
CA ASN A 158 -0.78 -2.61 -19.06
C ASN A 158 -0.87 -1.49 -18.00
N LEU A 159 0.21 -1.23 -17.27
CA LEU A 159 0.31 -0.10 -16.36
C LEU A 159 1.06 1.07 -17.02
N PRO A 160 0.73 2.34 -16.67
CA PRO A 160 1.33 3.52 -17.29
C PRO A 160 2.86 3.63 -17.16
N ILE A 161 3.47 2.93 -16.19
CA ILE A 161 4.92 2.93 -16.02
C ILE A 161 5.66 2.31 -17.21
N SER A 162 5.05 1.34 -17.90
CA SER A 162 5.63 0.69 -19.07
C SER A 162 5.82 1.63 -20.26
N ASP A 163 5.03 2.72 -20.33
CA ASP A 163 5.16 3.76 -21.36
C ASP A 163 6.31 4.75 -21.07
N ARG A 164 6.81 4.73 -19.83
CA ARG A 164 7.79 5.72 -19.33
C ARG A 164 9.21 5.16 -19.24
N PHE A 165 9.36 3.88 -18.95
CA PHE A 165 10.65 3.23 -18.75
C PHE A 165 10.75 1.95 -19.56
N ASP A 166 11.81 1.82 -20.38
CA ASP A 166 12.11 0.62 -21.16
C ASP A 166 12.53 -0.56 -20.29
N GLU A 167 13.18 -0.27 -19.16
CA GLU A 167 13.64 -1.26 -18.19
C GLU A 167 13.30 -0.84 -16.76
N LEU A 168 12.62 -1.72 -16.03
CA LEU A 168 12.30 -1.52 -14.62
C LEU A 168 13.37 -2.15 -13.72
N LYS A 169 13.71 -1.45 -12.65
CA LYS A 169 14.69 -1.88 -11.66
C LYS A 169 14.01 -2.50 -10.43
N CYS A 170 14.70 -3.46 -9.82
CA CYS A 170 14.37 -3.92 -8.47
C CYS A 170 15.43 -3.44 -7.50
N GLY A 171 15.03 -2.78 -6.41
CA GLY A 171 15.97 -2.20 -5.47
C GLY A 171 15.36 -1.17 -4.54
N VAL A 172 16.21 -0.32 -3.97
CA VAL A 172 15.80 0.76 -3.08
C VAL A 172 16.37 2.09 -3.58
N ALA A 173 15.50 2.99 -4.00
CA ALA A 173 15.87 4.36 -4.32
C ALA A 173 15.88 5.21 -3.06
N VAL A 174 16.87 6.09 -2.93
CA VAL A 174 16.95 7.11 -1.87
C VAL A 174 16.73 8.48 -2.51
N VAL A 175 15.65 9.14 -2.09
CA VAL A 175 15.23 10.45 -2.60
C VAL A 175 15.45 11.50 -1.50
N ASP A 176 16.17 12.56 -1.81
CA ASP A 176 16.22 13.76 -0.98
C ASP A 176 14.97 14.60 -1.25
N LEU A 177 14.10 14.71 -0.25
CA LEU A 177 12.79 15.37 -0.37
C LEU A 177 12.90 16.89 -0.48
N GLN A 178 14.03 17.50 -0.07
CA GLN A 178 14.26 18.95 -0.18
C GLN A 178 14.68 19.31 -1.61
N THR A 179 15.64 18.54 -2.16
CA THR A 179 16.15 18.80 -3.53
C THR A 179 15.31 18.11 -4.60
N ARG A 180 14.44 17.17 -4.21
CA ARG A 180 13.64 16.32 -5.10
C ARG A 180 14.50 15.55 -6.10
N GLN A 181 15.62 15.01 -5.62
CA GLN A 181 16.56 14.25 -6.43
C GLN A 181 16.77 12.86 -5.85
N MET A 182 16.86 11.86 -6.73
CA MET A 182 17.34 10.55 -6.35
C MET A 182 18.86 10.63 -6.16
N ILE A 183 19.32 10.48 -4.90
CA ILE A 183 20.73 10.63 -4.52
C ILE A 183 21.47 9.29 -4.48
N SER A 184 20.76 8.18 -4.39
CA SER A 184 21.33 6.84 -4.38
C SER A 184 20.30 5.80 -4.81
N CYS A 185 20.77 4.64 -5.25
CA CYS A 185 19.94 3.49 -5.54
C CYS A 185 20.73 2.21 -5.25
N LEU A 186 20.22 1.37 -4.35
CA LEU A 186 20.62 -0.02 -4.20
C LEU A 186 19.85 -0.85 -5.21
N GLU A 187 20.51 -1.52 -6.14
CA GLU A 187 19.87 -2.35 -7.17
C GLU A 187 20.21 -3.82 -6.98
N PHE A 188 19.19 -4.68 -6.94
CA PHE A 188 19.35 -6.13 -7.01
C PHE A 188 19.53 -6.55 -8.47
N LYS A 189 20.72 -7.06 -8.81
CA LYS A 189 21.02 -7.48 -10.19
C LYS A 189 20.43 -8.83 -10.54
N SER A 190 20.19 -9.67 -9.53
CA SER A 190 19.60 -11.02 -9.70
C SER A 190 18.97 -11.51 -8.40
N GLY A 191 18.07 -12.48 -8.49
CA GLY A 191 17.50 -13.19 -7.36
C GLY A 191 16.37 -12.48 -6.61
N VAL A 192 16.15 -11.18 -6.86
CA VAL A 192 15.05 -10.39 -6.29
C VAL A 192 14.43 -9.56 -7.39
N ASP A 193 13.14 -9.76 -7.64
CA ASP A 193 12.37 -9.01 -8.64
C ASP A 193 11.32 -8.11 -8.02
N GLU A 194 10.92 -8.36 -6.77
CA GLU A 194 9.89 -7.59 -6.09
C GLU A 194 10.29 -7.23 -4.65
N ILE A 195 9.98 -6.01 -4.24
CA ILE A 195 10.02 -5.54 -2.86
C ILE A 195 8.58 -5.34 -2.39
N PHE A 196 8.25 -5.92 -1.23
CA PHE A 196 6.91 -5.83 -0.65
C PHE A 196 6.73 -4.57 0.19
N ASP A 197 7.65 -4.30 1.11
CA ASP A 197 7.63 -3.12 1.98
C ASP A 197 9.05 -2.74 2.42
N LEU A 198 9.21 -1.54 2.95
CA LEU A 198 10.44 -1.01 3.53
C LEU A 198 10.17 -0.44 4.90
N GLN A 199 11.10 -0.72 5.82
CA GLN A 199 11.11 -0.12 7.15
C GLN A 199 12.51 0.41 7.47
N ALA A 200 12.57 1.62 8.00
CA ALA A 200 13.79 2.18 8.56
C ALA A 200 13.83 1.89 10.06
N ILE A 201 14.84 1.18 10.51
CA ILE A 201 15.03 0.82 11.91
C ILE A 201 16.33 1.41 12.43
N ALA A 202 16.32 1.89 13.66
CA ALA A 202 17.46 2.55 14.30
C ALA A 202 18.42 1.54 14.98
N PHE A 203 18.79 0.47 14.26
CA PHE A 203 19.74 -0.53 14.75
C PHE A 203 20.97 -0.56 13.86
N SER A 204 22.15 -0.76 14.46
CA SER A 204 23.40 -0.96 13.73
C SER A 204 23.49 -2.34 13.08
N SER A 205 22.79 -3.32 13.63
CA SER A 205 22.67 -4.68 13.08
C SER A 205 21.35 -5.29 13.52
N ALA A 206 20.71 -6.05 12.64
CA ALA A 206 19.49 -6.78 12.93
C ALA A 206 19.66 -8.26 12.56
N MET A 207 19.12 -9.14 13.41
CA MET A 207 18.94 -10.53 13.06
C MET A 207 17.51 -10.69 12.50
N ILE A 208 17.42 -11.27 11.31
CA ILE A 208 16.14 -11.57 10.65
C ILE A 208 15.95 -13.07 10.66
N SER A 209 14.81 -13.55 11.12
CA SER A 209 14.41 -14.94 11.04
C SER A 209 13.11 -15.06 10.22
N GLY A 210 13.03 -16.10 9.39
CA GLY A 210 11.93 -16.36 8.46
C GLY A 210 12.36 -16.23 7.00
N PRO A 211 11.46 -16.39 6.03
CA PRO A 211 10.09 -16.86 6.23
C PRO A 211 10.04 -18.32 6.71
N TYR A 212 9.06 -18.62 7.55
CA TYR A 212 8.77 -20.01 7.92
C TYR A 212 7.97 -20.67 6.79
N ALA A 213 8.22 -21.97 6.56
CA ALA A 213 7.47 -22.72 5.56
C ALA A 213 5.96 -22.67 5.87
N VAL A 214 5.18 -22.22 4.89
CA VAL A 214 3.73 -22.33 4.95
C VAL A 214 3.35 -23.73 4.45
N THR A 215 2.53 -24.45 5.20
CA THR A 215 1.96 -25.72 4.74
C THR A 215 0.94 -25.39 3.64
N ASP A 216 1.32 -25.67 2.40
CA ASP A 216 0.42 -25.52 1.26
C ASP A 216 -0.76 -26.49 1.35
N GLY A 217 -1.94 -26.04 0.97
CA GLY A 217 -3.09 -26.90 0.71
C GLY A 217 -4.21 -26.91 1.75
N VAL A 218 -4.13 -26.15 2.83
CA VAL A 218 -5.24 -25.98 3.76
C VAL A 218 -6.04 -24.73 3.40
N ASN A 219 -7.31 -24.92 2.99
CA ASN A 219 -8.22 -23.78 2.87
C ASN A 219 -8.41 -23.16 4.27
N PRO A 220 -8.10 -21.87 4.45
CA PRO A 220 -8.21 -21.26 5.76
C PRO A 220 -9.67 -21.22 6.22
N ILE A 221 -9.92 -21.67 7.45
CA ILE A 221 -11.22 -21.48 8.12
C ILE A 221 -11.15 -20.14 8.83
N TRP A 222 -12.07 -19.25 8.49
CA TRP A 222 -12.19 -17.92 9.10
C TRP A 222 -13.23 -17.89 10.20
N SER A 223 -12.86 -17.43 11.39
CA SER A 223 -13.77 -17.19 12.51
C SER A 223 -13.84 -15.70 12.79
N LEU A 224 -15.01 -15.12 12.64
CA LEU A 224 -15.30 -13.70 12.85
C LEU A 224 -16.42 -13.53 13.88
N PRO A 225 -16.49 -12.37 14.58
CA PRO A 225 -17.63 -12.05 15.43
C PRO A 225 -18.97 -12.08 14.65
N ALA A 226 -20.04 -12.52 15.26
CA ALA A 226 -21.37 -12.59 14.64
C ALA A 226 -21.89 -11.21 14.17
N SER A 227 -21.41 -10.12 14.77
CA SER A 227 -21.67 -8.74 14.36
C SER A 227 -20.36 -8.10 13.90
N ALA A 228 -19.90 -8.44 12.71
CA ALA A 228 -18.70 -7.87 12.11
C ALA A 228 -18.95 -6.46 11.52
N ALA A 229 -19.91 -5.71 12.04
CA ALA A 229 -20.07 -4.32 11.65
C ALA A 229 -18.91 -3.49 12.23
N PRO A 230 -18.23 -2.69 11.40
CA PRO A 230 -17.20 -1.76 11.86
C PRO A 230 -17.73 -0.82 12.92
N LYS A 231 -16.91 -0.51 13.92
CA LYS A 231 -17.30 0.34 15.05
C LYS A 231 -17.22 1.85 14.75
N TYR A 232 -16.96 2.23 13.51
CA TYR A 232 -16.92 3.62 13.07
C TYR A 232 -18.07 3.95 12.11
#